data_9e7cc0f258cbb6f8206f796210599998
#
_entry.id   9e7cc0f258cbb6f8206f796210599998
#
_cell.length_a   1.000
_cell.length_b   1.000
_cell.length_c   1.000
_cell.angle_alpha   90.00
_cell.angle_beta   90.00
_cell.angle_gamma   90.00
#
_symmetry.space_group_name_H-M   'P 1'
#
loop_
_entity.id
_entity.type
_entity.pdbx_description
1 polymer ?
#
loop_
_entity_poly.entity_id
_entity_poly.type
_entity_poly.pdbx_seq_one_letter_code
_entity_poly.pdbx_strand_id
1 'polypeptide(L)'
;KKVGFIAETIPRFDEVNKKLNNLTGWKITTVPNIADSKEFFYNLSKKRFTTTCWLRSMEEIDYLEEPDMFHDVFAHVPLLSNKSYTEFFYELGNIGVSVINKPDKLLRLQRLYWFTIEFGLIRSKELYKIYGAGIISSKEECKNAMYKNSMKRKYDVSEIMNEHFRTDQLQKKYFVIDSFQQLTNSIEEIRNTI
;
A
#
# COMPACT_ATOMS: atom_id res chain seq x y z
N LYS A 1 -4.71 -5.84 -16.60
CA LYS A 1 -5.09 -7.06 -17.34
C LYS A 1 -5.33 -8.27 -16.42
N LYS A 2 -4.48 -8.57 -15.41
CA LYS A 2 -4.63 -9.76 -14.53
C LYS A 2 -5.91 -9.74 -13.69
N VAL A 3 -6.26 -8.60 -13.11
CA VAL A 3 -7.48 -8.43 -12.30
C VAL A 3 -8.71 -8.03 -13.12
N GLY A 4 -8.54 -7.77 -14.43
CA GLY A 4 -9.63 -7.53 -15.37
C GLY A 4 -10.22 -6.12 -15.32
N PHE A 5 -9.50 -5.13 -14.82
CA PHE A 5 -9.95 -3.74 -14.87
C PHE A 5 -9.92 -3.22 -16.30
N ILE A 6 -10.96 -2.53 -16.67
CA ILE A 6 -11.14 -1.79 -17.94
C ILE A 6 -11.57 -0.35 -17.61
N ALA A 7 -11.25 0.59 -18.50
CA ALA A 7 -11.45 2.01 -18.22
C ALA A 7 -12.93 2.43 -18.18
N GLU A 8 -13.78 1.66 -18.84
CA GLU A 8 -15.19 2.03 -19.08
C GLU A 8 -16.14 1.60 -17.97
N THR A 9 -15.66 0.80 -17.00
CA THR A 9 -16.56 0.25 -15.96
C THR A 9 -15.91 0.22 -14.57
N ILE A 10 -16.71 0.51 -13.55
CA ILE A 10 -16.35 0.24 -12.16
C ILE A 10 -16.34 -1.29 -11.98
N PRO A 11 -15.25 -1.88 -11.46
CA PRO A 11 -15.14 -3.33 -11.35
C PRO A 11 -16.13 -3.89 -10.32
N ARG A 12 -16.74 -5.02 -10.65
CA ARG A 12 -17.56 -5.78 -9.72
C ARG A 12 -16.67 -6.56 -8.75
N PHE A 13 -16.88 -6.39 -7.46
CA PHE A 13 -16.03 -6.99 -6.42
C PHE A 13 -16.08 -8.51 -6.38
N ASP A 14 -17.22 -9.12 -6.70
CA ASP A 14 -17.34 -10.58 -6.83
C ASP A 14 -16.45 -11.15 -7.95
N GLU A 15 -16.37 -10.47 -9.10
CA GLU A 15 -15.50 -10.87 -10.21
C GLU A 15 -14.02 -10.65 -9.88
N VAL A 16 -13.68 -9.52 -9.27
CA VAL A 16 -12.32 -9.23 -8.80
C VAL A 16 -11.87 -10.28 -7.79
N ASN A 17 -12.72 -10.60 -6.82
CA ASN A 17 -12.44 -11.59 -5.78
C ASN A 17 -12.21 -13.00 -6.35
N LYS A 18 -12.97 -13.43 -7.37
CA LYS A 18 -12.71 -14.70 -8.06
C LYS A 18 -11.31 -14.73 -8.66
N LYS A 19 -10.89 -13.64 -9.33
CA LYS A 19 -9.58 -13.53 -9.98
C LYS A 19 -8.45 -13.48 -8.94
N LEU A 20 -8.56 -12.64 -7.91
CA LEU A 20 -7.55 -12.51 -6.85
C LEU A 20 -7.38 -13.84 -6.08
N ASN A 21 -8.48 -14.49 -5.74
CA ASN A 21 -8.43 -15.77 -5.04
C ASN A 21 -7.67 -16.83 -5.84
N ASN A 22 -7.87 -16.90 -7.15
CA ASN A 22 -7.15 -17.83 -8.03
C ASN A 22 -5.66 -17.47 -8.19
N LEU A 23 -5.30 -16.19 -8.14
CA LEU A 23 -3.92 -15.73 -8.36
C LEU A 23 -3.05 -15.82 -7.11
N THR A 24 -3.60 -15.38 -5.97
CA THR A 24 -2.82 -15.17 -4.72
C THR A 24 -3.55 -15.62 -3.46
N GLY A 25 -4.81 -16.04 -3.54
CA GLY A 25 -5.65 -16.37 -2.38
C GLY A 25 -6.20 -15.16 -1.64
N TRP A 26 -6.05 -13.95 -2.20
CA TRP A 26 -6.55 -12.71 -1.60
C TRP A 26 -7.98 -12.40 -1.99
N LYS A 27 -8.63 -11.57 -1.16
CA LYS A 27 -9.96 -11.02 -1.38
C LYS A 27 -9.98 -9.56 -0.97
N ILE A 28 -10.82 -8.77 -1.64
CA ILE A 28 -11.25 -7.46 -1.15
C ILE A 28 -12.53 -7.61 -0.34
N THR A 29 -12.66 -6.81 0.71
CA THR A 29 -13.85 -6.75 1.55
C THR A 29 -14.22 -5.30 1.80
N THR A 30 -15.48 -4.96 1.69
CA THR A 30 -15.94 -3.58 1.87
C THR A 30 -16.05 -3.23 3.34
N VAL A 31 -15.66 -1.99 3.66
CA VAL A 31 -15.88 -1.36 4.97
C VAL A 31 -16.58 -0.02 4.76
N PRO A 32 -17.44 0.42 5.69
CA PRO A 32 -18.19 1.67 5.51
C PRO A 32 -17.28 2.91 5.60
N ASN A 33 -16.24 2.84 6.43
CA ASN A 33 -15.28 3.91 6.69
C ASN A 33 -13.88 3.32 6.77
N ILE A 34 -12.85 4.16 7.01
CA ILE A 34 -11.49 3.68 7.26
C ILE A 34 -11.51 2.70 8.42
N ALA A 35 -11.00 1.49 8.18
CA ALA A 35 -10.80 0.50 9.22
C ALA A 35 -9.79 1.00 10.26
N ASP A 36 -10.05 0.79 11.54
CA ASP A 36 -9.05 1.04 12.56
C ASP A 36 -7.83 0.09 12.38
N SER A 37 -6.71 0.43 13.02
CA SER A 37 -5.46 -0.34 12.85
C SER A 37 -5.62 -1.81 13.23
N LYS A 38 -6.47 -2.14 14.20
CA LYS A 38 -6.71 -3.50 14.66
C LYS A 38 -7.46 -4.30 13.61
N GLU A 39 -8.56 -3.74 13.10
CA GLU A 39 -9.35 -4.34 12.04
C GLU A 39 -8.52 -4.47 10.76
N PHE A 40 -7.76 -3.43 10.40
CA PHE A 40 -6.90 -3.40 9.23
C PHE A 40 -5.86 -4.55 9.25
N PHE A 41 -5.00 -4.63 10.27
CA PHE A 41 -3.98 -5.67 10.35
C PHE A 41 -4.58 -7.08 10.51
N TYR A 42 -5.71 -7.21 11.22
CA TYR A 42 -6.42 -8.47 11.28
C TYR A 42 -6.89 -8.94 9.91
N ASN A 43 -7.49 -8.06 9.11
CA ASN A 43 -7.91 -8.41 7.75
C ASN A 43 -6.73 -8.78 6.85
N LEU A 44 -5.61 -8.04 6.90
CA LEU A 44 -4.38 -8.40 6.18
C LEU A 44 -3.89 -9.81 6.57
N SER A 45 -3.90 -10.17 7.86
CA SER A 45 -3.53 -11.50 8.36
C SER A 45 -4.49 -12.61 7.91
N LYS A 46 -5.62 -12.28 7.33
CA LYS A 46 -6.58 -13.21 6.72
C LYS A 46 -6.60 -13.12 5.19
N LYS A 47 -5.59 -12.49 4.59
CA LYS A 47 -5.50 -12.22 3.14
C LYS A 47 -6.72 -11.47 2.62
N ARG A 48 -7.21 -10.51 3.40
CA ARG A 48 -8.31 -9.63 3.04
C ARG A 48 -7.79 -8.20 3.00
N PHE A 49 -8.07 -7.51 1.91
CA PHE A 49 -7.83 -6.08 1.79
C PHE A 49 -9.15 -5.34 1.97
N THR A 50 -9.20 -4.41 2.90
CA THR A 50 -10.38 -3.58 3.15
C THR A 50 -10.45 -2.47 2.11
N THR A 51 -11.63 -2.24 1.53
CA THR A 51 -11.88 -1.17 0.58
C THR A 51 -13.11 -0.40 1.01
N THR A 52 -13.08 0.91 0.82
CA THR A 52 -14.28 1.74 0.93
C THR A 52 -15.23 1.47 -0.24
N CYS A 53 -16.49 1.91 -0.13
CA CYS A 53 -17.52 1.69 -1.16
C CYS A 53 -18.09 3.00 -1.74
N TRP A 54 -17.41 4.14 -1.49
CA TRP A 54 -17.77 5.45 -2.03
C TRP A 54 -16.64 6.00 -2.91
N LEU A 55 -16.97 6.89 -3.83
CA LEU A 55 -16.03 7.54 -4.75
C LEU A 55 -15.99 9.03 -4.47
N ARG A 56 -14.80 9.62 -4.58
CA ARG A 56 -14.59 11.06 -4.58
C ARG A 56 -15.37 11.74 -5.69
N SER A 57 -15.76 12.97 -5.47
CA SER A 57 -16.32 13.83 -6.50
C SER A 57 -15.25 14.30 -7.50
N MET A 58 -15.66 14.94 -8.60
CA MET A 58 -14.73 15.51 -9.56
C MET A 58 -13.97 16.72 -8.99
N GLU A 59 -14.56 17.44 -8.03
CA GLU A 59 -13.93 18.53 -7.30
C GLU A 59 -12.80 18.05 -6.38
N GLU A 60 -12.91 16.81 -5.87
CA GLU A 60 -11.94 16.18 -4.97
C GLU A 60 -10.92 15.29 -5.69
N ILE A 61 -10.90 15.30 -7.03
CA ILE A 61 -10.09 14.36 -7.82
C ILE A 61 -8.58 14.48 -7.54
N ASP A 62 -8.09 15.67 -7.25
CA ASP A 62 -6.67 15.94 -7.04
C ASP A 62 -6.19 15.69 -5.60
N TYR A 63 -7.08 15.82 -4.62
CA TYR A 63 -6.77 15.59 -3.22
C TYR A 63 -8.00 15.09 -2.45
N LEU A 64 -7.77 14.10 -1.60
CA LEU A 64 -8.76 13.57 -0.67
C LEU A 64 -8.07 13.22 0.63
N GLU A 65 -8.62 13.65 1.77
CA GLU A 65 -8.06 13.40 3.09
C GLU A 65 -8.20 11.93 3.49
N GLU A 66 -9.35 11.33 3.17
CA GLU A 66 -9.63 9.92 3.46
C GLU A 66 -9.58 9.07 2.17
N PRO A 67 -9.03 7.84 2.20
CA PRO A 67 -9.04 6.97 1.03
C PRO A 67 -10.45 6.60 0.61
N ASP A 68 -10.70 6.68 -0.68
CA ASP A 68 -11.94 6.30 -1.33
C ASP A 68 -11.77 5.01 -2.17
N MET A 69 -12.82 4.54 -2.79
CA MET A 69 -12.78 3.35 -3.64
C MET A 69 -11.81 3.51 -4.84
N PHE A 70 -11.60 4.73 -5.35
CA PHE A 70 -10.60 4.96 -6.40
C PHE A 70 -9.19 4.66 -5.89
N HIS A 71 -8.83 5.18 -4.72
CA HIS A 71 -7.56 4.87 -4.07
C HIS A 71 -7.46 3.36 -3.77
N ASP A 72 -8.43 2.81 -3.05
CA ASP A 72 -8.36 1.43 -2.58
C ASP A 72 -8.34 0.42 -3.73
N VAL A 73 -9.25 0.56 -4.68
CA VAL A 73 -9.43 -0.44 -5.74
C VAL A 73 -8.48 -0.22 -6.91
N PHE A 74 -8.35 1.02 -7.40
CA PHE A 74 -7.51 1.28 -8.55
C PHE A 74 -6.01 1.21 -8.21
N ALA A 75 -5.60 1.72 -7.04
CA ALA A 75 -4.20 1.79 -6.70
C ALA A 75 -3.67 0.53 -6.00
N HIS A 76 -4.40 -0.06 -5.04
CA HIS A 76 -3.92 -1.24 -4.32
C HIS A 76 -4.23 -2.58 -5.00
N VAL A 77 -5.46 -2.78 -5.49
CA VAL A 77 -5.94 -4.10 -5.92
C VAL A 77 -5.13 -4.72 -7.06
N PRO A 78 -4.65 -4.00 -8.08
CA PRO A 78 -3.82 -4.60 -9.12
C PRO A 78 -2.56 -5.30 -8.60
N LEU A 79 -1.92 -4.75 -7.56
CA LEU A 79 -0.73 -5.32 -6.95
C LEU A 79 -1.02 -6.58 -6.11
N LEU A 80 -2.26 -6.77 -5.63
CA LEU A 80 -2.67 -8.01 -4.97
C LEU A 80 -2.62 -9.23 -5.92
N SER A 81 -2.38 -9.04 -7.21
CA SER A 81 -2.08 -10.11 -8.17
C SER A 81 -0.62 -10.55 -8.18
N ASN A 82 0.27 -9.90 -7.42
CA ASN A 82 1.69 -10.21 -7.32
C ASN A 82 1.98 -11.01 -6.02
N LYS A 83 2.54 -12.21 -6.14
CA LYS A 83 2.75 -13.10 -5.01
C LYS A 83 3.71 -12.54 -3.95
N SER A 84 4.86 -12.00 -4.37
CA SER A 84 5.83 -11.43 -3.40
C SER A 84 5.26 -10.20 -2.68
N TYR A 85 4.52 -9.34 -3.38
CA TYR A 85 3.84 -8.21 -2.76
C TYR A 85 2.79 -8.66 -1.74
N THR A 86 1.97 -9.67 -2.08
CA THR A 86 0.91 -10.18 -1.19
C THR A 86 1.45 -10.99 -0.03
N GLU A 87 2.59 -11.64 -0.18
CA GLU A 87 3.29 -12.30 0.92
C GLU A 87 3.77 -11.28 1.96
N PHE A 88 4.41 -10.21 1.49
CA PHE A 88 4.78 -9.09 2.36
C PHE A 88 3.57 -8.49 3.11
N PHE A 89 2.47 -8.26 2.40
CA PHE A 89 1.22 -7.75 2.98
C PHE A 89 0.65 -8.68 4.07
N TYR A 90 0.63 -9.99 3.79
CA TYR A 90 0.18 -10.99 4.75
C TYR A 90 1.04 -11.00 6.01
N GLU A 91 2.35 -10.94 5.85
CA GLU A 91 3.29 -10.92 6.98
C GLU A 91 3.20 -9.61 7.78
N LEU A 92 3.01 -8.46 7.14
CA LEU A 92 2.71 -7.22 7.85
C LEU A 92 1.44 -7.36 8.70
N GLY A 93 0.40 -8.01 8.17
CA GLY A 93 -0.81 -8.32 8.91
C GLY A 93 -0.53 -9.16 10.16
N ASN A 94 0.22 -10.23 10.03
CA ASN A 94 0.59 -11.11 11.16
C ASN A 94 1.42 -10.38 12.22
N ILE A 95 2.41 -9.59 11.80
CA ILE A 95 3.23 -8.78 12.71
C ILE A 95 2.35 -7.75 13.41
N GLY A 96 1.50 -7.02 12.66
CA GLY A 96 0.59 -6.01 13.21
C GLY A 96 -0.33 -6.58 14.30
N VAL A 97 -0.94 -7.75 14.06
CA VAL A 97 -1.75 -8.45 15.06
C VAL A 97 -0.92 -8.79 16.31
N SER A 98 0.33 -9.23 16.16
CA SER A 98 1.19 -9.58 17.30
C SER A 98 1.60 -8.40 18.17
N VAL A 99 1.59 -7.19 17.62
CA VAL A 99 2.01 -5.94 18.31
C VAL A 99 0.86 -4.95 18.53
N ILE A 100 -0.38 -5.35 18.29
CA ILE A 100 -1.55 -4.45 18.27
C ILE A 100 -1.75 -3.67 19.57
N ASN A 101 -1.32 -4.23 20.70
CA ASN A 101 -1.39 -3.59 22.01
C ASN A 101 -0.06 -2.90 22.42
N LYS A 102 0.86 -2.71 21.47
CA LYS A 102 2.18 -2.06 21.70
C LYS A 102 2.29 -0.84 20.78
N PRO A 103 1.81 0.35 21.21
CA PRO A 103 1.67 1.52 20.33
C PRO A 103 2.95 1.91 19.59
N ASP A 104 4.11 1.89 20.27
CA ASP A 104 5.39 2.26 19.65
C ASP A 104 5.79 1.29 18.52
N LYS A 105 5.56 0.00 18.72
CA LYS A 105 5.83 -1.03 17.71
C LYS A 105 4.85 -0.93 16.54
N LEU A 106 3.58 -0.71 16.86
CA LEU A 106 2.54 -0.50 15.85
C LEU A 106 2.85 0.73 14.97
N LEU A 107 3.29 1.85 15.59
CA LEU A 107 3.68 3.05 14.87
C LEU A 107 4.86 2.79 13.91
N ARG A 108 5.86 2.00 14.33
CA ARG A 108 6.97 1.59 13.45
C ARG A 108 6.48 0.80 12.24
N LEU A 109 5.52 -0.11 12.45
CA LEU A 109 4.93 -0.90 11.37
C LEU A 109 4.08 -0.02 10.43
N GLN A 110 3.35 0.96 10.98
CA GLN A 110 2.60 1.94 10.17
C GLN A 110 3.53 2.79 9.30
N ARG A 111 4.70 3.20 9.81
CA ARG A 111 5.72 3.90 9.02
C ARG A 111 6.24 3.04 7.87
N LEU A 112 6.50 1.76 8.14
CA LEU A 112 6.91 0.82 7.11
C LEU A 112 5.83 0.68 6.03
N TYR A 113 4.56 0.52 6.44
CA TYR A 113 3.42 0.50 5.52
C TYR A 113 3.37 1.77 4.67
N TRP A 114 3.47 2.94 5.32
CA TRP A 114 3.44 4.24 4.67
C TRP A 114 4.50 4.39 3.59
N PHE A 115 5.76 4.17 3.92
CA PHE A 115 6.87 4.37 2.99
C PHE A 115 7.08 3.24 1.98
N THR A 116 6.34 2.14 2.09
CA THR A 116 6.37 1.05 1.10
C THR A 116 5.07 0.99 0.32
N ILE A 117 3.98 0.60 0.96
CA ILE A 117 2.71 0.31 0.30
C ILE A 117 2.04 1.58 -0.24
N GLU A 118 2.11 2.68 0.52
CA GLU A 118 1.48 3.94 0.13
C GLU A 118 2.39 4.81 -0.74
N PHE A 119 3.66 4.95 -0.38
CA PHE A 119 4.58 5.90 -1.03
C PHE A 119 5.86 5.25 -1.57
N GLY A 120 5.79 3.97 -1.93
CA GLY A 120 6.93 3.22 -2.44
C GLY A 120 7.20 3.44 -3.92
N LEU A 121 8.50 3.46 -4.26
CA LEU A 121 9.01 3.43 -5.61
C LEU A 121 9.80 2.13 -5.85
N ILE A 122 9.83 1.66 -7.09
CA ILE A 122 10.59 0.49 -7.51
C ILE A 122 11.56 0.85 -8.64
N ARG A 123 12.79 0.37 -8.55
CA ARG A 123 13.80 0.55 -9.60
C ARG A 123 13.43 -0.25 -10.85
N SER A 124 13.56 0.37 -12.00
CA SER A 124 13.38 -0.28 -13.30
C SER A 124 14.46 0.21 -14.27
N LYS A 125 15.56 -0.54 -14.37
CA LYS A 125 16.78 -0.13 -15.08
C LYS A 125 17.31 1.19 -14.49
N GLU A 126 17.47 2.22 -15.31
CA GLU A 126 17.95 3.55 -14.93
C GLU A 126 16.84 4.47 -14.40
N LEU A 127 15.58 3.99 -14.37
CA LEU A 127 14.39 4.79 -14.00
C LEU A 127 13.74 4.23 -12.75
N TYR A 128 12.81 5.01 -12.20
CA TYR A 128 11.91 4.60 -11.13
C TYR A 128 10.49 4.39 -11.69
N LYS A 129 9.77 3.46 -11.10
CA LYS A 129 8.33 3.28 -11.32
C LYS A 129 7.60 3.43 -9.99
N ILE A 130 6.42 3.98 -10.06
CA ILE A 130 5.52 4.11 -8.91
C ILE A 130 4.82 2.77 -8.68
N TYR A 131 4.77 2.33 -7.44
CA TYR A 131 3.90 1.23 -7.02
C TYR A 131 3.08 1.60 -5.78
N GLY A 132 3.45 2.66 -5.05
CA GLY A 132 2.73 3.11 -3.87
C GLY A 132 1.36 3.67 -4.21
N ALA A 133 0.35 3.23 -3.47
CA ALA A 133 -1.05 3.55 -3.75
C ALA A 133 -1.38 5.03 -3.52
N GLY A 134 -0.83 5.62 -2.46
CA GLY A 134 -0.97 7.05 -2.19
C GLY A 134 -0.39 7.93 -3.29
N ILE A 135 0.69 7.46 -3.95
CA ILE A 135 1.21 8.16 -5.13
C ILE A 135 0.27 7.97 -6.32
N ILE A 136 -0.15 6.72 -6.63
CA ILE A 136 -0.97 6.39 -7.82
C ILE A 136 -2.28 7.18 -7.82
N SER A 137 -2.89 7.37 -6.66
CA SER A 137 -4.20 8.02 -6.52
C SER A 137 -4.15 9.54 -6.34
N SER A 138 -2.96 10.15 -6.43
CA SER A 138 -2.74 11.59 -6.33
C SER A 138 -1.91 12.12 -7.50
N LYS A 139 -2.50 13.00 -8.28
CA LYS A 139 -1.82 13.64 -9.43
C LYS A 139 -0.59 14.43 -9.01
N GLU A 140 -0.69 15.19 -7.94
CA GLU A 140 0.41 16.02 -7.46
C GLU A 140 1.53 15.16 -6.85
N GLU A 141 1.17 14.09 -6.15
CA GLU A 141 2.15 13.14 -5.61
C GLU A 141 2.87 12.36 -6.72
N CYS A 142 2.17 11.99 -7.80
CA CYS A 142 2.80 11.41 -8.99
C CYS A 142 3.87 12.33 -9.59
N LYS A 143 3.58 13.62 -9.74
CA LYS A 143 4.55 14.62 -10.24
C LYS A 143 5.72 14.78 -9.28
N ASN A 144 5.43 14.90 -7.97
CA ASN A 144 6.43 15.07 -6.94
C ASN A 144 7.36 13.84 -6.85
N ALA A 145 6.81 12.63 -6.84
CA ALA A 145 7.57 11.39 -6.77
C ALA A 145 8.49 11.19 -7.98
N MET A 146 8.06 11.62 -9.17
CA MET A 146 8.85 11.52 -10.40
C MET A 146 9.76 12.72 -10.63
N TYR A 147 9.63 13.79 -9.84
CA TYR A 147 10.46 14.97 -9.96
C TYR A 147 11.94 14.62 -9.68
N LYS A 148 12.84 15.14 -10.51
CA LYS A 148 14.29 14.81 -10.45
C LYS A 148 14.90 15.12 -9.09
N ASN A 149 14.49 16.21 -8.45
CA ASN A 149 15.06 16.70 -7.20
C ASN A 149 14.34 16.18 -5.94
N SER A 150 13.27 15.38 -6.06
CA SER A 150 12.67 14.75 -4.90
C SER A 150 13.64 13.73 -4.30
N MET A 151 13.72 13.69 -2.97
CA MET A 151 14.67 12.83 -2.27
C MET A 151 14.26 11.36 -2.44
N LYS A 152 15.13 10.55 -3.01
CA LYS A 152 14.98 9.10 -3.17
C LYS A 152 16.07 8.37 -2.39
N ARG A 153 15.66 7.50 -1.46
CA ARG A 153 16.55 6.71 -0.60
C ARG A 153 16.39 5.23 -0.96
N LYS A 154 17.43 4.47 -0.75
CA LYS A 154 17.31 3.00 -0.83
C LYS A 154 16.40 2.50 0.27
N TYR A 155 15.68 1.42 -0.02
CA TYR A 155 14.89 0.72 0.98
C TYR A 155 15.77 0.24 2.13
N ASP A 156 15.43 0.63 3.34
CA ASP A 156 16.09 0.25 4.59
C ASP A 156 15.04 0.19 5.70
N VAL A 157 14.89 -0.97 6.32
CA VAL A 157 13.84 -1.23 7.34
C VAL A 157 14.04 -0.34 8.54
N SER A 158 15.27 -0.21 9.03
CA SER A 158 15.57 0.56 10.25
C SER A 158 15.38 2.06 10.01
N GLU A 159 15.83 2.59 8.86
CA GLU A 159 15.62 4.00 8.50
C GLU A 159 14.12 4.30 8.42
N ILE A 160 13.36 3.47 7.70
CA ILE A 160 11.92 3.67 7.50
C ILE A 160 11.14 3.63 8.82
N MET A 161 11.43 2.67 9.69
CA MET A 161 10.73 2.53 10.97
C MET A 161 10.95 3.70 11.93
N ASN A 162 12.01 4.47 11.73
CA ASN A 162 12.32 5.67 12.52
C ASN A 162 11.98 6.97 11.78
N GLU A 163 11.55 6.92 10.52
CA GLU A 163 11.20 8.09 9.73
C GLU A 163 9.83 8.66 10.14
N HIS A 164 9.70 9.98 10.10
CA HIS A 164 8.43 10.66 10.33
C HIS A 164 7.70 10.85 9.00
N PHE A 165 6.40 10.64 9.00
CA PHE A 165 5.54 10.93 7.86
C PHE A 165 4.43 11.92 8.23
N ARG A 166 3.91 12.59 7.22
CA ARG A 166 2.75 13.49 7.32
C ARG A 166 1.76 13.13 6.23
N THR A 167 0.47 13.19 6.58
CA THR A 167 -0.65 12.86 5.68
C THR A 167 -1.19 14.10 4.94
N ASP A 168 -0.91 15.30 5.47
CA ASP A 168 -1.47 16.60 5.05
C ASP A 168 -0.59 17.39 4.08
N GLN A 169 0.49 16.77 3.56
CA GLN A 169 1.40 17.42 2.60
C GLN A 169 2.09 16.40 1.70
N LEU A 170 2.59 16.87 0.56
CA LEU A 170 3.41 16.05 -0.34
C LEU A 170 4.64 15.47 0.36
N GLN A 171 4.97 14.24 0.01
CA GLN A 171 6.09 13.55 0.65
C GLN A 171 7.42 14.19 0.24
N LYS A 172 8.28 14.42 1.22
CA LYS A 172 9.63 14.97 0.99
C LYS A 172 10.64 13.90 0.59
N LYS A 173 10.36 12.64 0.94
CA LYS A 173 11.26 11.51 0.80
C LYS A 173 10.49 10.28 0.33
N TYR A 174 11.09 9.52 -0.59
CA TYR A 174 10.58 8.24 -1.07
C TYR A 174 11.63 7.16 -0.89
N PHE A 175 11.20 5.95 -0.54
CA PHE A 175 12.07 4.79 -0.49
C PHE A 175 11.88 3.93 -1.73
N VAL A 176 13.00 3.42 -2.25
CA VAL A 176 13.08 2.71 -3.51
C VAL A 176 13.50 1.27 -3.26
N ILE A 177 12.64 0.33 -3.63
CA ILE A 177 12.97 -1.10 -3.66
C ILE A 177 13.56 -1.48 -5.03
N ASP A 178 14.36 -2.54 -5.07
CA ASP A 178 14.87 -3.11 -6.31
C ASP A 178 13.90 -4.16 -6.89
N SER A 179 13.10 -4.80 -6.03
CA SER A 179 12.07 -5.76 -6.42
C SER A 179 11.06 -5.97 -5.29
N PHE A 180 9.87 -6.50 -5.58
CA PHE A 180 8.93 -6.92 -4.52
C PHE A 180 9.48 -8.07 -3.67
N GLN A 181 10.40 -8.88 -4.21
CA GLN A 181 11.07 -9.92 -3.43
C GLN A 181 11.95 -9.32 -2.31
N GLN A 182 12.50 -8.11 -2.49
CA GLN A 182 13.24 -7.42 -1.43
C GLN A 182 12.35 -7.16 -0.20
N LEU A 183 11.09 -6.77 -0.40
CA LEU A 183 10.14 -6.59 0.69
C LEU A 183 9.91 -7.91 1.45
N THR A 184 9.69 -9.01 0.72
CA THR A 184 9.50 -10.33 1.33
C THR A 184 10.74 -10.79 2.09
N ASN A 185 11.93 -10.57 1.54
CA ASN A 185 13.19 -10.96 2.17
C ASN A 185 13.51 -10.17 3.45
N SER A 186 12.92 -8.99 3.64
CA SER A 186 13.12 -8.17 4.84
C SER A 186 12.21 -8.54 6.02
N ILE A 187 11.29 -9.50 5.86
CA ILE A 187 10.30 -9.86 6.90
C ILE A 187 10.96 -10.28 8.21
N GLU A 188 12.04 -11.05 8.14
CA GLU A 188 12.77 -11.48 9.34
C GLU A 188 13.43 -10.30 10.06
N GLU A 189 14.05 -9.39 9.31
CA GLU A 189 14.60 -8.14 9.85
C GLU A 189 13.51 -7.30 10.52
N ILE A 190 12.34 -7.15 9.87
CA ILE A 190 11.19 -6.44 10.43
C ILE A 190 10.76 -7.05 11.76
N ARG A 191 10.65 -8.39 11.85
CA ARG A 191 10.28 -9.09 13.09
C ARG A 191 11.29 -8.86 14.22
N ASN A 192 12.58 -8.83 13.89
CA ASN A 192 13.65 -8.62 14.87
C ASN A 192 13.78 -7.15 15.31
N THR A 193 13.31 -6.20 14.49
CA THR A 193 13.36 -4.76 14.78
C THR A 193 12.14 -4.28 15.56
N ILE A 194 11.03 -4.98 15.45
CA ILE A 194 9.79 -4.75 16.20
C ILE A 194 9.77 -5.63 17.47
#